data_6bc6429a5c49f881bbfec3c23b410c42
#
_entry.id   6bc6429a5c49f881bbfec3c23b410c42
#
_cell.length_a   1.000
_cell.length_b   1.000
_cell.length_c   1.000
_cell.angle_alpha   90.00
_cell.angle_beta   90.00
_cell.angle_gamma   90.00
#
_symmetry.space_group_name_H-M   'P 1'
#
loop_
_entity.id
_entity.type
_entity.pdbx_description
1 polymer ?
#
loop_
_entity_poly.entity_id
_entity_poly.type
_entity_poly.pdbx_seq_one_letter_code
_entity_poly.pdbx_strand_id
1 'polypeptide(L)'
;MKNKKMTLIIIAGVLAVLLMAFTIIMSIRNKAISLEEAIETAESDIEVQEKKRVDLVYNLADCVKEYDEHEAKILEEIAESRKQDAEMENVSTSIKAVAEAYPEMKSNEQYKNLMNELTILENEIAQYRTAYNKSVEKYKRYVRKYPQKIILEWMGYENQDYKRLEYDAPKDAPQDLFGEE
;
A
#
# COMPACT_ATOMS: atom_id res chain seq x y z
N MET A 1 -50.01 -36.90 -23.99
CA MET A 1 -48.66 -37.18 -23.38
C MET A 1 -47.58 -36.29 -23.97
N LYS A 2 -47.58 -35.96 -25.25
CA LYS A 2 -46.53 -35.16 -25.95
C LYS A 2 -46.42 -33.73 -25.39
N ASN A 3 -47.54 -33.05 -25.09
CA ASN A 3 -47.59 -31.70 -24.57
C ASN A 3 -47.01 -31.59 -23.14
N LYS A 4 -47.26 -32.58 -22.25
CA LYS A 4 -46.69 -32.61 -20.90
C LYS A 4 -45.15 -32.72 -20.89
N LYS A 5 -44.57 -33.54 -21.81
CA LYS A 5 -43.09 -33.64 -21.95
C LYS A 5 -42.49 -32.32 -22.46
N MET A 6 -43.13 -31.69 -23.39
CA MET A 6 -42.67 -30.37 -23.92
C MET A 6 -42.72 -29.27 -22.87
N THR A 7 -43.77 -29.24 -22.05
CA THR A 7 -43.89 -28.28 -20.93
C THR A 7 -42.80 -28.52 -19.87
N LEU A 8 -42.47 -29.77 -19.53
CA LEU A 8 -41.40 -30.11 -18.61
C LEU A 8 -40.02 -29.69 -19.13
N ILE A 9 -39.75 -29.84 -20.44
CA ILE A 9 -38.49 -29.41 -21.06
C ILE A 9 -38.37 -27.89 -21.00
N ILE A 10 -39.45 -27.15 -21.27
CA ILE A 10 -39.45 -25.68 -21.17
C ILE A 10 -39.20 -25.20 -19.72
N ILE A 11 -39.87 -25.81 -18.75
CA ILE A 11 -39.67 -25.52 -17.32
C ILE A 11 -38.22 -25.77 -16.90
N ALA A 12 -37.66 -26.90 -17.28
CA ALA A 12 -36.27 -27.27 -17.00
C ALA A 12 -35.28 -26.28 -17.65
N GLY A 13 -35.55 -25.83 -18.87
CA GLY A 13 -34.77 -24.80 -19.56
C GLY A 13 -34.82 -23.46 -18.85
N VAL A 14 -35.99 -23.00 -18.44
CA VAL A 14 -36.15 -21.76 -17.68
C VAL A 14 -35.43 -21.85 -16.34
N LEU A 15 -35.56 -22.97 -15.63
CA LEU A 15 -34.86 -23.16 -14.34
C LEU A 15 -33.33 -23.14 -14.51
N ALA A 16 -32.80 -23.77 -15.56
CA ALA A 16 -31.38 -23.73 -15.87
C ALA A 16 -30.87 -22.29 -16.15
N VAL A 17 -31.64 -21.49 -16.89
CA VAL A 17 -31.30 -20.08 -17.14
C VAL A 17 -31.31 -19.26 -15.85
N LEU A 18 -32.30 -19.46 -14.98
CA LEU A 18 -32.38 -18.77 -13.68
C LEU A 18 -31.19 -19.15 -12.76
N LEU A 19 -30.82 -20.43 -12.71
CA LEU A 19 -29.65 -20.87 -11.95
C LEU A 19 -28.35 -20.26 -12.51
N MET A 20 -28.21 -20.21 -13.84
CA MET A 20 -27.04 -19.57 -14.46
C MET A 20 -27.01 -18.07 -14.14
N ALA A 21 -28.09 -17.35 -14.23
CA ALA A 21 -28.18 -15.95 -13.87
C ALA A 21 -27.81 -15.73 -12.38
N PHE A 22 -28.32 -16.54 -11.49
CA PHE A 22 -28.01 -16.50 -10.07
C PHE A 22 -26.51 -16.70 -9.79
N THR A 23 -25.86 -17.69 -10.43
CA THR A 23 -24.43 -17.91 -10.26
C THR A 23 -23.59 -16.75 -10.77
N ILE A 24 -23.97 -16.13 -11.88
CA ILE A 24 -23.30 -14.93 -12.42
C ILE A 24 -23.42 -13.77 -11.44
N ILE A 25 -24.61 -13.52 -10.90
CA ILE A 25 -24.87 -12.43 -9.94
C ILE A 25 -24.01 -12.63 -8.68
N MET A 26 -24.00 -13.83 -8.11
CA MET A 26 -23.17 -14.16 -6.95
C MET A 26 -21.67 -14.03 -7.24
N SER A 27 -21.23 -14.44 -8.41
CA SER A 27 -19.84 -14.32 -8.84
C SER A 27 -19.38 -12.83 -8.90
N ILE A 28 -20.26 -11.96 -9.39
CA ILE A 28 -19.97 -10.52 -9.45
C ILE A 28 -19.79 -9.93 -8.05
N ARG A 29 -20.68 -10.25 -7.12
CA ARG A 29 -20.57 -9.78 -5.72
C ARG A 29 -19.32 -10.33 -5.05
N ASN A 30 -19.08 -11.63 -5.15
CA ASN A 30 -17.91 -12.25 -4.54
C ASN A 30 -16.60 -11.68 -5.10
N LYS A 31 -16.57 -11.33 -6.39
CA LYS A 31 -15.40 -10.69 -6.98
C LYS A 31 -15.20 -9.26 -6.47
N ALA A 32 -16.25 -8.48 -6.23
CA ALA A 32 -16.15 -7.17 -5.63
C ALA A 32 -15.55 -7.26 -4.22
N ILE A 33 -16.10 -8.14 -3.37
CA ILE A 33 -15.57 -8.40 -2.02
C ILE A 33 -14.10 -8.84 -2.06
N SER A 34 -13.75 -9.78 -2.94
CA SER A 34 -12.35 -10.22 -3.08
C SER A 34 -11.39 -9.10 -3.50
N LEU A 35 -11.87 -8.07 -4.20
CA LEU A 35 -11.07 -6.90 -4.55
C LEU A 35 -10.94 -5.92 -3.39
N GLU A 36 -11.94 -5.81 -2.52
CA GLU A 36 -11.86 -5.05 -1.26
C GLU A 36 -10.84 -5.69 -0.32
N GLU A 37 -10.94 -6.99 -0.07
CA GLU A 37 -9.98 -7.75 0.74
C GLU A 37 -8.53 -7.59 0.23
N ALA A 38 -8.36 -7.53 -1.10
CA ALA A 38 -7.04 -7.30 -1.69
C ALA A 38 -6.51 -5.87 -1.43
N ILE A 39 -7.37 -4.89 -1.22
CA ILE A 39 -6.98 -3.53 -0.82
C ILE A 39 -6.57 -3.52 0.64
N GLU A 40 -7.39 -4.09 1.52
CA GLU A 40 -7.13 -4.15 2.96
C GLU A 40 -5.83 -4.93 3.26
N THR A 41 -5.60 -6.02 2.53
CA THR A 41 -4.34 -6.77 2.62
C THR A 41 -3.14 -5.90 2.21
N ALA A 42 -3.26 -5.19 1.08
CA ALA A 42 -2.17 -4.32 0.62
C ALA A 42 -1.91 -3.12 1.56
N GLU A 43 -2.93 -2.62 2.24
CA GLU A 43 -2.81 -1.59 3.28
C GLU A 43 -2.07 -2.14 4.51
N SER A 44 -2.47 -3.31 4.99
CA SER A 44 -1.79 -3.98 6.10
C SER A 44 -0.31 -4.30 5.79
N ASP A 45 -0.01 -4.69 4.55
CA ASP A 45 1.37 -4.92 4.11
C ASP A 45 2.23 -3.63 4.21
N ILE A 46 1.65 -2.47 3.88
CA ILE A 46 2.33 -1.16 4.05
C ILE A 46 2.61 -0.90 5.53
N GLU A 47 1.61 -1.06 6.40
CA GLU A 47 1.74 -0.83 7.84
C GLU A 47 2.85 -1.69 8.46
N VAL A 48 2.96 -2.95 8.03
CA VAL A 48 4.02 -3.86 8.48
C VAL A 48 5.41 -3.34 8.11
N GLN A 49 5.58 -2.82 6.88
CA GLN A 49 6.87 -2.28 6.44
C GLN A 49 7.18 -0.94 7.14
N GLU A 50 6.18 -0.10 7.34
CA GLU A 50 6.34 1.16 8.09
C GLU A 50 6.74 0.91 9.55
N LYS A 51 6.20 -0.14 10.17
CA LYS A 51 6.66 -0.56 11.50
C LYS A 51 8.12 -0.99 11.51
N LYS A 52 8.53 -1.83 10.55
CA LYS A 52 9.94 -2.24 10.42
C LYS A 52 10.87 -1.03 10.24
N ARG A 53 10.42 -0.02 9.50
CA ARG A 53 11.17 1.23 9.33
C ARG A 53 11.40 1.95 10.65
N VAL A 54 10.37 2.05 11.49
CA VAL A 54 10.47 2.63 12.83
C VAL A 54 11.49 1.85 13.68
N ASP A 55 11.40 0.52 13.67
CA ASP A 55 12.33 -0.35 14.42
C ASP A 55 13.79 -0.16 13.94
N LEU A 56 14.02 -0.01 12.63
CA LEU A 56 15.35 0.29 12.07
C LEU A 56 15.87 1.67 12.49
N VAL A 57 15.02 2.68 12.55
CA VAL A 57 15.43 4.02 13.00
C VAL A 57 15.83 4.00 14.47
N TYR A 58 15.14 3.25 15.33
CA TYR A 58 15.56 3.06 16.71
C TYR A 58 16.93 2.37 16.80
N ASN A 59 17.16 1.32 16.02
CA ASN A 59 18.46 0.65 15.98
C ASN A 59 19.58 1.59 15.48
N LEU A 60 19.28 2.49 14.55
CA LEU A 60 20.21 3.53 14.10
C LEU A 60 20.46 4.57 15.21
N ALA A 61 19.45 4.97 15.95
CA ALA A 61 19.59 5.87 17.08
C ALA A 61 20.51 5.25 18.17
N ASP A 62 20.34 3.97 18.46
CA ASP A 62 21.22 3.26 19.40
C ASP A 62 22.69 3.22 18.92
N CYS A 63 22.92 3.02 17.61
CA CYS A 63 24.28 3.10 17.05
C CYS A 63 24.88 4.51 17.16
N VAL A 64 24.08 5.55 16.98
CA VAL A 64 24.52 6.95 17.08
C VAL A 64 24.83 7.33 18.51
N LYS A 65 24.11 6.78 19.48
CA LYS A 65 24.24 7.08 20.90
C LYS A 65 25.66 6.82 21.46
N GLU A 66 26.41 5.90 20.88
CA GLU A 66 27.78 5.65 21.20
C GLU A 66 28.71 6.83 20.84
N TYR A 67 28.29 7.67 19.89
CA TYR A 67 29.05 8.81 19.39
C TYR A 67 28.52 10.14 19.93
N ASP A 68 27.20 10.32 19.98
CA ASP A 68 26.54 11.51 20.49
C ASP A 68 25.10 11.23 20.99
N GLU A 69 24.86 11.51 22.26
CA GLU A 69 23.58 11.29 22.94
C GLU A 69 22.49 12.27 22.46
N HIS A 70 22.88 13.45 22.00
CA HIS A 70 21.96 14.49 21.54
C HIS A 70 21.39 14.13 20.16
N GLU A 71 22.23 13.69 19.24
CA GLU A 71 21.84 13.28 17.89
C GLU A 71 20.98 12.00 17.92
N ALA A 72 21.26 11.06 18.85
CA ALA A 72 20.41 9.89 19.05
C ALA A 72 18.99 10.28 19.45
N LYS A 73 18.80 11.27 20.34
CA LYS A 73 17.47 11.76 20.73
C LYS A 73 16.71 12.35 19.55
N ILE A 74 17.39 13.07 18.66
CA ILE A 74 16.75 13.60 17.44
C ILE A 74 16.20 12.46 16.57
N LEU A 75 16.93 11.37 16.41
CA LEU A 75 16.47 10.20 15.65
C LEU A 75 15.31 9.48 16.34
N GLU A 76 15.32 9.38 17.67
CA GLU A 76 14.20 8.85 18.46
C GLU A 76 12.94 9.71 18.28
N GLU A 77 13.06 11.05 18.38
CA GLU A 77 11.95 11.99 18.16
C GLU A 77 11.38 11.89 16.75
N ILE A 78 12.24 11.72 15.73
CA ILE A 78 11.82 11.49 14.35
C ILE A 78 11.06 10.15 14.23
N ALA A 79 11.51 9.09 14.88
CA ALA A 79 10.82 7.80 14.89
C ALA A 79 9.44 7.89 15.57
N GLU A 80 9.34 8.66 16.67
CA GLU A 80 8.06 8.88 17.37
C GLU A 80 7.08 9.74 16.58
N SER A 81 7.54 10.81 15.94
CA SER A 81 6.69 11.72 15.16
C SER A 81 6.01 11.02 13.97
N ARG A 82 6.58 9.91 13.50
CA ARG A 82 6.07 9.13 12.37
C ARG A 82 4.92 8.20 12.66
N LYS A 83 4.59 7.99 13.91
CA LYS A 83 3.29 7.41 14.28
C LYS A 83 2.11 8.29 13.85
N GLN A 84 2.38 9.50 13.33
CA GLN A 84 1.41 10.54 12.98
C GLN A 84 1.58 11.12 11.55
N ASP A 85 1.88 10.32 10.53
CA ASP A 85 1.90 10.76 9.11
C ASP A 85 2.99 11.79 8.70
N ALA A 86 4.09 11.93 9.40
CA ALA A 86 5.14 12.88 9.04
C ALA A 86 6.07 12.36 7.92
N GLU A 87 6.30 13.22 6.95
CA GLU A 87 6.97 13.03 5.65
C GLU A 87 8.30 12.26 5.68
N MET A 88 8.40 11.29 4.77
CA MET A 88 9.50 10.32 4.61
C MET A 88 10.87 10.91 4.29
N GLU A 89 10.92 12.08 3.65
CA GLU A 89 12.13 12.72 3.16
C GLU A 89 13.06 13.15 4.32
N ASN A 90 12.49 13.46 5.48
CA ASN A 90 13.20 13.97 6.63
C ASN A 90 14.09 12.96 7.36
N VAL A 91 13.76 11.63 7.35
CA VAL A 91 14.58 10.63 8.07
C VAL A 91 15.89 10.34 7.38
N SER A 92 15.83 10.03 6.09
CA SER A 92 17.03 9.72 5.31
C SER A 92 17.98 10.92 5.31
N THR A 93 17.43 12.13 5.24
CA THR A 93 18.18 13.39 5.29
C THR A 93 18.78 13.63 6.67
N SER A 94 18.01 13.45 7.75
CA SER A 94 18.50 13.63 9.11
C SER A 94 19.60 12.63 9.47
N ILE A 95 19.44 11.35 9.10
CA ILE A 95 20.44 10.32 9.33
C ILE A 95 21.73 10.60 8.53
N LYS A 96 21.61 11.10 7.29
CA LYS A 96 22.78 11.51 6.49
C LYS A 96 23.50 12.71 7.10
N ALA A 97 22.77 13.71 7.60
CA ALA A 97 23.35 14.86 8.26
C ALA A 97 24.15 14.47 9.50
N VAL A 98 23.63 13.56 10.34
CA VAL A 98 24.34 13.00 11.48
C VAL A 98 25.63 12.29 11.01
N ALA A 99 25.56 11.47 9.97
CA ALA A 99 26.73 10.76 9.45
C ALA A 99 27.79 11.70 8.84
N GLU A 100 27.40 12.87 8.37
CA GLU A 100 28.34 13.90 7.90
C GLU A 100 29.07 14.60 9.05
N ALA A 101 28.38 14.78 10.18
CA ALA A 101 28.98 15.33 11.40
C ALA A 101 29.99 14.38 12.07
N TYR A 102 29.78 13.06 11.92
CA TYR A 102 30.60 12.02 12.57
C TYR A 102 31.23 11.05 11.56
N PRO A 103 32.37 11.39 10.92
CA PRO A 103 33.00 10.55 9.89
C PRO A 103 33.39 9.15 10.37
N GLU A 104 33.68 9.00 11.66
CA GLU A 104 34.03 7.70 12.29
C GLU A 104 32.85 6.72 12.26
N MET A 105 31.62 7.24 12.41
CA MET A 105 30.39 6.45 12.31
C MET A 105 30.22 5.87 10.90
N LYS A 106 30.58 6.61 9.85
CA LYS A 106 30.57 6.10 8.46
C LYS A 106 31.48 4.87 8.28
N SER A 107 32.46 4.67 9.14
CA SER A 107 33.36 3.50 9.11
C SER A 107 32.78 2.31 9.84
N ASN A 108 31.78 2.50 10.72
CA ASN A 108 31.14 1.47 11.51
C ASN A 108 30.34 0.52 10.60
N GLU A 109 30.63 -0.79 10.67
CA GLU A 109 29.95 -1.81 9.84
C GLU A 109 28.46 -1.94 10.20
N GLN A 110 28.12 -1.85 11.47
CA GLN A 110 26.73 -1.95 11.92
C GLN A 110 25.89 -0.80 11.36
N TYR A 111 26.39 0.44 11.43
CA TYR A 111 25.75 1.59 10.82
C TYR A 111 25.54 1.42 9.32
N LYS A 112 26.57 0.97 8.58
CA LYS A 112 26.46 0.71 7.14
C LYS A 112 25.38 -0.32 6.81
N ASN A 113 25.33 -1.40 7.58
CA ASN A 113 24.34 -2.45 7.38
C ASN A 113 22.93 -1.94 7.61
N LEU A 114 22.69 -1.20 8.71
CA LEU A 114 21.39 -0.61 9.03
C LEU A 114 20.96 0.42 7.96
N MET A 115 21.87 1.24 7.43
CA MET A 115 21.58 2.19 6.36
C MET A 115 21.23 1.50 5.03
N ASN A 116 21.92 0.42 4.71
CA ASN A 116 21.59 -0.39 3.53
C ASN A 116 20.22 -1.05 3.69
N GLU A 117 19.91 -1.59 4.86
CA GLU A 117 18.62 -2.20 5.17
C GLU A 117 17.50 -1.16 5.12
N LEU A 118 17.70 0.04 5.62
CA LEU A 118 16.75 1.15 5.51
C LEU A 118 16.50 1.52 4.05
N THR A 119 17.54 1.58 3.23
CA THR A 119 17.40 1.88 1.80
C THR A 119 16.58 0.82 1.07
N ILE A 120 16.81 -0.46 1.36
CA ILE A 120 16.04 -1.57 0.81
C ILE A 120 14.58 -1.46 1.24
N LEU A 121 14.35 -1.22 2.53
CA LEU A 121 13.01 -1.12 3.11
C LEU A 121 12.21 0.06 2.52
N GLU A 122 12.82 1.22 2.29
CA GLU A 122 12.15 2.35 1.63
C GLU A 122 11.72 2.00 0.21
N ASN A 123 12.55 1.25 -0.54
CA ASN A 123 12.16 0.75 -1.85
C ASN A 123 11.01 -0.27 -1.78
N GLU A 124 10.98 -1.12 -0.77
CA GLU A 124 9.87 -2.06 -0.52
C GLU A 124 8.58 -1.31 -0.21
N ILE A 125 8.61 -0.32 0.69
CA ILE A 125 7.45 0.52 1.00
C ILE A 125 6.88 1.16 -0.27
N ALA A 126 7.73 1.71 -1.14
CA ALA A 126 7.30 2.29 -2.40
C ALA A 126 6.61 1.25 -3.33
N GLN A 127 7.11 0.01 -3.33
CA GLN A 127 6.49 -1.09 -4.08
C GLN A 127 5.12 -1.48 -3.50
N TYR A 128 5.00 -1.61 -2.17
CA TYR A 128 3.72 -1.93 -1.50
C TYR A 128 2.68 -0.84 -1.72
N ARG A 129 3.06 0.45 -1.63
CA ARG A 129 2.17 1.57 -1.96
C ARG A 129 1.70 1.54 -3.42
N THR A 130 2.61 1.17 -4.34
CA THR A 130 2.24 0.97 -5.75
C THR A 130 1.27 -0.21 -5.92
N ALA A 131 1.45 -1.30 -5.19
CA ALA A 131 0.56 -2.46 -5.20
C ALA A 131 -0.84 -2.10 -4.65
N TYR A 132 -0.90 -1.35 -3.55
CA TYR A 132 -2.14 -0.80 -3.01
C TYR A 132 -2.88 0.04 -4.06
N ASN A 133 -2.21 1.02 -4.67
CA ASN A 133 -2.81 1.87 -5.69
C ASN A 133 -3.35 1.07 -6.90
N LYS A 134 -2.66 -0.01 -7.29
CA LYS A 134 -3.13 -0.95 -8.33
C LYS A 134 -4.36 -1.74 -7.87
N SER A 135 -4.44 -2.13 -6.61
CA SER A 135 -5.61 -2.82 -6.04
C SER A 135 -6.82 -1.89 -6.02
N VAL A 136 -6.65 -0.65 -5.57
CA VAL A 136 -7.68 0.40 -5.62
C VAL A 136 -8.16 0.65 -7.05
N GLU A 137 -7.24 0.73 -8.02
CA GLU A 137 -7.60 0.89 -9.43
C GLU A 137 -8.44 -0.27 -9.95
N LYS A 138 -8.03 -1.52 -9.66
CA LYS A 138 -8.76 -2.73 -10.08
C LYS A 138 -10.17 -2.74 -9.52
N TYR A 139 -10.34 -2.43 -8.23
CA TYR A 139 -11.63 -2.35 -7.56
C TYR A 139 -12.50 -1.26 -8.19
N LYS A 140 -12.03 0.00 -8.24
CA LYS A 140 -12.77 1.12 -8.82
C LYS A 140 -13.16 0.86 -10.28
N ARG A 141 -12.30 0.23 -11.05
CA ARG A 141 -12.59 -0.18 -12.43
C ARG A 141 -13.68 -1.25 -12.47
N TYR A 142 -13.64 -2.24 -11.57
CA TYR A 142 -14.58 -3.34 -11.53
C TYR A 142 -16.00 -2.88 -11.20
N VAL A 143 -16.16 -2.11 -10.11
CA VAL A 143 -17.48 -1.67 -9.64
C VAL A 143 -18.14 -0.63 -10.55
N ARG A 144 -17.36 0.06 -11.41
CA ARG A 144 -17.86 1.05 -12.37
C ARG A 144 -18.21 0.49 -13.75
N LYS A 145 -17.76 -0.73 -14.08
CA LYS A 145 -18.04 -1.37 -15.36
C LYS A 145 -19.47 -1.90 -15.43
N TYR A 146 -20.03 -1.90 -16.64
CA TYR A 146 -21.26 -2.62 -16.95
C TYR A 146 -20.94 -4.07 -17.37
N PRO A 147 -21.75 -5.05 -17.00
CA PRO A 147 -23.03 -4.98 -16.24
C PRO A 147 -22.83 -4.93 -14.71
N GLN A 148 -21.61 -5.06 -14.18
CA GLN A 148 -21.31 -5.17 -12.75
C GLN A 148 -21.96 -4.05 -11.93
N LYS A 149 -21.83 -2.80 -12.39
CA LYS A 149 -22.39 -1.63 -11.72
C LYS A 149 -23.89 -1.79 -11.41
N ILE A 150 -24.69 -2.12 -12.42
CA ILE A 150 -26.16 -2.27 -12.26
C ILE A 150 -26.49 -3.42 -11.29
N ILE A 151 -25.77 -4.54 -11.40
CA ILE A 151 -26.02 -5.73 -10.58
C ILE A 151 -25.67 -5.45 -9.12
N LEU A 152 -24.54 -4.80 -8.86
CA LEU A 152 -24.10 -4.44 -7.51
C LEU A 152 -25.07 -3.43 -6.86
N GLU A 153 -25.49 -2.39 -7.59
CA GLU A 153 -26.49 -1.42 -7.14
C GLU A 153 -27.84 -2.10 -6.83
N TRP A 154 -28.29 -3.03 -7.69
CA TRP A 154 -29.52 -3.77 -7.47
C TRP A 154 -29.45 -4.69 -6.24
N MET A 155 -28.26 -5.22 -5.92
CA MET A 155 -28.03 -6.03 -4.73
C MET A 155 -27.84 -5.20 -3.45
N GLY A 156 -27.88 -3.88 -3.50
CA GLY A 156 -27.60 -3.00 -2.35
C GLY A 156 -26.16 -3.05 -1.89
N TYR A 157 -25.22 -3.35 -2.81
CA TYR A 157 -23.79 -3.34 -2.48
C TYR A 157 -23.30 -1.90 -2.36
N GLU A 158 -22.78 -1.54 -1.17
CA GLU A 158 -22.21 -0.23 -0.90
C GLU A 158 -20.78 -0.15 -1.43
N ASN A 159 -20.56 0.70 -2.45
CA ASN A 159 -19.23 0.92 -2.98
C ASN A 159 -18.39 1.73 -2.00
N GLN A 160 -17.28 1.17 -1.54
CA GLN A 160 -16.31 1.88 -0.71
C GLN A 160 -15.49 2.86 -1.55
N ASP A 161 -15.25 4.06 -1.03
CA ASP A 161 -14.42 5.05 -1.72
C ASP A 161 -12.97 5.03 -1.21
N TYR A 162 -12.22 4.03 -1.64
CA TYR A 162 -10.79 3.94 -1.36
C TYR A 162 -10.03 5.06 -2.08
N LYS A 163 -9.22 5.81 -1.36
CA LYS A 163 -8.34 6.83 -1.92
C LYS A 163 -7.02 6.21 -2.36
N ARG A 164 -6.45 6.73 -3.44
CA ARG A 164 -5.08 6.39 -3.81
C ARG A 164 -4.12 7.13 -2.92
N LEU A 165 -3.01 6.48 -2.58
CA LEU A 165 -1.89 7.13 -1.93
C LEU A 165 -1.17 7.99 -2.97
N GLU A 166 -1.01 9.26 -2.67
CA GLU A 166 -0.27 10.23 -3.49
C GLU A 166 1.13 10.37 -2.94
N TYR A 167 2.09 10.57 -3.84
CA TYR A 167 3.44 10.95 -3.47
C TYR A 167 3.55 12.46 -3.63
N ASP A 168 3.94 13.12 -2.57
CA ASP A 168 4.26 14.55 -2.59
C ASP A 168 5.72 14.73 -3.06
N ALA A 169 6.00 14.28 -4.28
CA ALA A 169 7.31 14.49 -4.90
C ALA A 169 7.29 15.79 -5.69
N PRO A 170 8.36 16.60 -5.62
CA PRO A 170 8.52 17.75 -6.50
C PRO A 170 8.35 17.31 -7.95
N LYS A 171 7.50 18.01 -8.71
CA LYS A 171 7.23 17.67 -10.12
C LYS A 171 8.42 17.93 -11.03
N ASP A 172 9.29 18.81 -10.60
CA ASP A 172 10.49 19.20 -11.34
C ASP A 172 11.72 18.65 -10.63
N ALA A 173 12.62 18.05 -11.41
CA ALA A 173 13.94 17.70 -10.90
C ALA A 173 14.65 18.98 -10.44
N PRO A 174 15.43 18.96 -9.33
CA PRO A 174 16.24 20.10 -8.92
C PRO A 174 17.10 20.55 -10.10
N GLN A 175 16.91 21.79 -10.55
CA GLN A 175 17.61 22.31 -11.71
C GLN A 175 19.07 22.65 -11.43
N ASP A 176 19.46 22.64 -10.16
CA ASP A 176 20.82 23.01 -9.72
C ASP A 176 21.38 21.96 -8.76
N LEU A 177 21.71 20.78 -9.33
CA LEU A 177 22.33 19.68 -8.57
C LEU A 177 23.80 19.92 -8.24
N PHE A 178 24.47 20.88 -8.87
CA PHE A 178 25.90 21.12 -8.75
C PHE A 178 26.27 22.57 -8.47
N GLY A 179 25.31 23.43 -8.11
CA GLY A 179 25.51 24.82 -7.71
C GLY A 179 26.69 25.47 -8.44
N GLU A 180 26.46 26.08 -9.60
CA GLU A 180 27.49 26.92 -10.18
C GLU A 180 27.71 28.11 -9.23
N GLU A 181 28.94 28.22 -8.69
CA GLU A 181 29.43 29.37 -7.95
C GLU A 181 29.40 30.64 -8.79
#